data_82da79c1f0bc0103152c466cf68e617a
#
_entry.id   82da79c1f0bc0103152c466cf68e617a
#
_cell.length_a   1.000
_cell.length_b   1.000
_cell.length_c   1.000
_cell.angle_alpha   90.00
_cell.angle_beta   90.00
_cell.angle_gamma   90.00
#
_symmetry.space_group_name_H-M   'P 1'
#
loop_
_entity.id
_entity.type
_entity.pdbx_description
1 polymer ?
#
loop_
_entity_poly.entity_id
_entity_poly.type
_entity_poly.pdbx_seq_one_letter_code
_entity_poly.pdbx_strand_id
1 'polypeptide(L)'
;MKKHFVNKALSAALLGWGLCASVSVGAAVPDSVYLMAYNVHVGNGLNFAWSANRQVWKGIGPGHAFVKSDFGTWGAEKKMYNPNLMQMPDGTWRCVFQVNDYANQFAVAYSEDLVKWRPQDYPYMEGVNSCIAPVLSYAKTLEQVLL
;
A
#
# COMPACT_ATOMS: atom_id res chain seq x y z
N MET A 1 -49.72 51.66 56.17
CA MET A 1 -48.98 50.44 56.00
C MET A 1 -48.80 50.16 54.50
N LYS A 2 -47.66 50.51 53.95
CA LYS A 2 -47.26 50.08 52.58
C LYS A 2 -45.79 49.69 52.63
N LYS A 3 -45.53 48.41 52.36
CA LYS A 3 -44.19 47.84 52.30
C LYS A 3 -43.63 48.08 50.91
N HIS A 4 -42.49 48.77 50.83
CA HIS A 4 -41.70 48.90 49.59
C HIS A 4 -40.80 47.66 49.44
N PHE A 5 -40.97 46.94 48.41
CA PHE A 5 -40.03 45.92 47.97
C PHE A 5 -38.99 46.54 47.03
N VAL A 6 -37.74 46.53 47.48
CA VAL A 6 -36.61 46.93 46.64
C VAL A 6 -36.11 45.72 45.90
N ASN A 7 -36.32 45.69 44.57
CA ASN A 7 -35.73 44.70 43.67
C ASN A 7 -34.26 45.08 43.40
N LYS A 8 -33.34 44.28 43.92
CA LYS A 8 -31.94 44.31 43.49
C LYS A 8 -31.82 43.45 42.27
N ALA A 9 -31.59 44.09 41.12
CA ALA A 9 -31.20 43.41 39.88
C ALA A 9 -29.75 42.93 40.02
N LEU A 10 -29.55 41.62 40.01
CA LEU A 10 -28.24 41.00 39.96
C LEU A 10 -27.88 40.85 38.48
N SER A 11 -26.94 41.67 38.01
CA SER A 11 -26.36 41.52 36.67
C SER A 11 -25.39 40.33 36.67
N ALA A 12 -25.80 39.19 36.16
CA ALA A 12 -24.90 38.08 35.91
C ALA A 12 -24.25 38.26 34.53
N ALA A 13 -22.96 38.59 34.51
CA ALA A 13 -22.14 38.57 33.32
C ALA A 13 -21.86 37.12 32.94
N LEU A 14 -22.56 36.62 31.92
CA LEU A 14 -22.25 35.34 31.26
C LEU A 14 -21.05 35.52 30.35
N LEU A 15 -19.87 35.14 30.86
CA LEU A 15 -18.70 34.86 30.05
C LEU A 15 -18.98 33.62 29.22
N GLY A 16 -19.40 33.83 27.97
CA GLY A 16 -19.55 32.76 26.99
C GLY A 16 -18.17 32.26 26.58
N TRP A 17 -17.75 31.13 27.14
CA TRP A 17 -16.68 30.33 26.57
C TRP A 17 -17.24 29.62 25.33
N GLY A 18 -16.93 30.21 24.17
CA GLY A 18 -17.17 29.54 22.90
C GLY A 18 -16.28 28.31 22.80
N LEU A 19 -16.84 27.12 23.08
CA LEU A 19 -16.24 25.88 22.65
C LEU A 19 -16.32 25.86 21.11
N CYS A 20 -15.22 26.21 20.43
CA CYS A 20 -15.00 25.85 19.06
C CYS A 20 -14.81 24.33 19.02
N ALA A 21 -15.89 23.59 18.90
CA ALA A 21 -15.85 22.21 18.50
C ALA A 21 -15.31 22.19 17.06
N SER A 22 -14.03 21.93 16.92
CA SER A 22 -13.45 21.60 15.62
C SER A 22 -14.08 20.27 15.16
N VAL A 23 -15.10 20.39 14.33
CA VAL A 23 -15.63 19.24 13.59
C VAL A 23 -14.52 18.82 12.64
N SER A 24 -13.76 17.82 13.01
CA SER A 24 -12.90 17.13 12.08
C SER A 24 -13.80 16.44 11.06
N VAL A 25 -14.02 17.10 9.93
CA VAL A 25 -14.60 16.44 8.76
C VAL A 25 -13.62 15.36 8.39
N GLY A 26 -13.86 14.13 8.84
CA GLY A 26 -13.13 12.97 8.38
C GLY A 26 -13.26 12.95 6.86
N ALA A 27 -12.13 13.07 6.16
CA ALA A 27 -12.14 12.94 4.71
C ALA A 27 -12.80 11.60 4.37
N ALA A 28 -13.89 11.65 3.61
CA ALA A 28 -14.56 10.44 3.15
C ALA A 28 -13.52 9.54 2.48
N VAL A 29 -13.50 8.27 2.89
CA VAL A 29 -12.64 7.27 2.24
C VAL A 29 -13.11 7.16 0.80
N PRO A 30 -12.26 7.37 -0.20
CA PRO A 30 -12.66 7.28 -1.60
C PRO A 30 -13.08 5.84 -1.92
N ASP A 31 -14.12 5.68 -2.74
CA ASP A 31 -14.63 4.36 -3.17
C ASP A 31 -13.60 3.58 -3.99
N SER A 32 -12.65 4.26 -4.60
CA SER A 32 -11.54 3.68 -5.35
C SER A 32 -10.26 4.47 -5.15
N VAL A 33 -9.12 3.78 -5.19
CA VAL A 33 -7.80 4.38 -5.06
C VAL A 33 -6.85 3.76 -6.08
N TYR A 34 -5.80 4.49 -6.40
CA TYR A 34 -4.64 3.95 -7.12
C TYR A 34 -3.71 3.29 -6.12
N LEU A 35 -3.26 2.10 -6.46
CA LEU A 35 -2.27 1.35 -5.69
C LEU A 35 -0.95 1.31 -6.44
N MET A 36 0.15 1.48 -5.72
CA MET A 36 1.51 1.39 -6.24
C MET A 36 2.30 0.37 -5.44
N ALA A 37 2.96 -0.55 -6.13
CA ALA A 37 3.95 -1.45 -5.57
C ALA A 37 5.34 -0.83 -5.78
N TYR A 38 6.17 -0.84 -4.75
CA TYR A 38 7.53 -0.30 -4.83
C TYR A 38 8.44 -0.94 -3.78
N ASN A 39 9.73 -0.77 -3.93
CA ASN A 39 10.71 -1.07 -2.90
C ASN A 39 11.54 0.17 -2.57
N VAL A 40 11.81 0.37 -1.29
CA VAL A 40 12.64 1.50 -0.82
C VAL A 40 14.11 1.17 -0.98
N HIS A 41 14.47 -0.06 -0.65
CA HIS A 41 15.81 -0.60 -0.78
C HIS A 41 15.73 -2.07 -1.17
N VAL A 42 16.70 -2.56 -1.91
CA VAL A 42 16.69 -3.92 -2.49
C VAL A 42 16.51 -5.05 -1.46
N GLY A 43 16.99 -4.86 -0.23
CA GLY A 43 16.82 -5.83 0.86
C GLY A 43 15.51 -5.66 1.66
N ASN A 44 14.74 -4.60 1.42
CA ASN A 44 13.57 -4.29 2.25
C ASN A 44 12.27 -4.97 1.80
N GLY A 45 12.21 -5.42 0.56
CA GLY A 45 11.05 -6.11 -0.01
C GLY A 45 9.97 -5.17 -0.55
N LEU A 46 8.77 -5.74 -0.75
CA LEU A 46 7.61 -5.08 -1.34
C LEU A 46 6.95 -4.14 -0.34
N ASN A 47 6.71 -2.92 -0.77
CA ASN A 47 5.93 -1.92 -0.06
C ASN A 47 4.76 -1.48 -0.94
N PHE A 48 3.71 -0.93 -0.31
CA PHE A 48 2.58 -0.35 -1.01
C PHE A 48 2.38 1.11 -0.65
N ALA A 49 1.92 1.87 -1.62
CA ALA A 49 1.39 3.21 -1.43
C ALA A 49 0.08 3.36 -2.18
N TRP A 50 -0.80 4.20 -1.68
CA TRP A 50 -2.05 4.52 -2.34
C TRP A 50 -2.18 6.00 -2.63
N SER A 51 -3.00 6.34 -3.62
CA SER A 51 -3.31 7.71 -3.99
C SER A 51 -4.76 7.83 -4.47
N ALA A 52 -5.42 8.91 -4.11
CA ALA A 52 -6.74 9.24 -4.65
C ALA A 52 -6.65 10.00 -5.99
N ASN A 53 -5.50 10.63 -6.30
CA ASN A 53 -5.35 11.54 -7.44
C ASN A 53 -4.10 11.31 -8.29
N ARG A 54 -3.31 10.27 -7.99
CA ARG A 54 -2.04 9.93 -8.65
C ARG A 54 -0.89 10.95 -8.46
N GLN A 55 -1.12 12.02 -7.72
CA GLN A 55 -0.11 13.05 -7.46
C GLN A 55 0.48 12.95 -6.06
N VAL A 56 -0.36 12.68 -5.07
CA VAL A 56 0.07 12.53 -3.67
C VAL A 56 -0.11 11.08 -3.27
N TRP A 57 0.98 10.44 -2.87
CA TRP A 57 1.01 9.03 -2.49
C TRP A 57 1.26 8.89 -1.00
N LYS A 58 0.50 8.00 -0.37
CA LYS A 58 0.60 7.68 1.06
C LYS A 58 1.03 6.23 1.22
N GLY A 59 2.12 6.00 1.97
CA GLY A 59 2.59 4.66 2.27
C GLY A 59 1.58 3.87 3.10
N ILE A 60 1.44 2.58 2.81
CA ILE A 60 0.63 1.63 3.57
C ILE A 60 1.56 0.86 4.49
N GLY A 61 1.30 0.90 5.81
CA GLY A 61 2.12 0.23 6.80
C GLY A 61 3.60 0.68 6.77
N PRO A 62 3.92 1.94 7.05
CA PRO A 62 5.29 2.44 6.97
C PRO A 62 6.28 1.54 7.70
N GLY A 63 7.36 1.14 7.01
CA GLY A 63 8.38 0.22 7.55
C GLY A 63 8.00 -1.27 7.49
N HIS A 64 6.80 -1.62 7.02
CA HIS A 64 6.37 -2.99 6.83
C HIS A 64 6.65 -3.46 5.39
N ALA A 65 7.32 -4.60 5.24
CA ALA A 65 7.46 -5.27 3.96
C ALA A 65 6.43 -6.39 3.84
N PHE A 66 5.57 -6.31 2.84
CA PHE A 66 4.51 -7.29 2.60
C PHE A 66 5.06 -8.60 2.05
N VAL A 67 6.10 -8.52 1.22
CA VAL A 67 6.86 -9.67 0.70
C VAL A 67 8.33 -9.32 0.74
N LYS A 68 9.17 -10.28 1.12
CA LYS A 68 10.62 -10.19 0.97
C LYS A 68 11.07 -11.31 0.05
N SER A 69 12.10 -11.08 -0.76
CA SER A 69 12.72 -12.14 -1.54
C SER A 69 13.27 -13.22 -0.60
N ASP A 70 13.01 -14.48 -0.92
CA ASP A 70 13.62 -15.64 -0.27
C ASP A 70 14.53 -16.43 -1.22
N PHE A 71 14.76 -15.89 -2.44
CA PHE A 71 15.60 -16.49 -3.47
C PHE A 71 17.07 -16.52 -3.06
N GLY A 72 17.68 -17.68 -3.21
CA GLY A 72 19.11 -17.88 -2.96
C GLY A 72 19.38 -18.77 -1.74
N THR A 73 20.66 -18.94 -1.44
CA THR A 73 21.12 -19.79 -0.32
C THR A 73 20.86 -19.13 1.02
N TRP A 74 20.74 -19.95 2.05
CA TRP A 74 20.62 -19.48 3.43
C TRP A 74 21.84 -18.65 3.83
N GLY A 75 21.61 -17.48 4.45
CA GLY A 75 22.66 -16.55 4.86
C GLY A 75 23.15 -15.57 3.79
N ALA A 76 22.77 -15.75 2.51
CA ALA A 76 23.07 -14.78 1.47
C ALA A 76 22.10 -13.58 1.53
N GLU A 77 22.57 -12.41 1.08
CA GLU A 77 21.68 -11.27 0.88
C GLU A 77 20.65 -11.59 -0.20
N LYS A 78 19.39 -11.37 0.12
CA LYS A 78 18.26 -11.65 -0.76
C LYS A 78 17.68 -10.33 -1.22
N LYS A 79 17.82 -10.04 -2.50
CA LYS A 79 17.45 -8.76 -3.08
C LYS A 79 16.18 -8.88 -3.91
N MET A 80 15.34 -7.86 -3.81
CA MET A 80 14.16 -7.66 -4.64
C MET A 80 14.35 -6.37 -5.43
N TYR A 81 14.14 -6.44 -6.74
CA TYR A 81 14.17 -5.27 -7.61
C TYR A 81 12.88 -5.20 -8.43
N ASN A 82 12.45 -3.98 -8.71
CA ASN A 82 11.40 -3.67 -9.68
C ASN A 82 10.12 -4.51 -9.48
N PRO A 83 9.49 -4.49 -8.29
CA PRO A 83 8.25 -5.23 -8.09
C PRO A 83 7.15 -4.68 -9.00
N ASN A 84 6.50 -5.58 -9.73
CA ASN A 84 5.34 -5.26 -10.56
C ASN A 84 4.13 -6.03 -10.04
N LEU A 85 3.05 -5.31 -9.73
CA LEU A 85 1.81 -5.85 -9.18
C LEU A 85 0.74 -5.90 -10.24
N MET A 86 0.04 -7.04 -10.34
CA MET A 86 -1.10 -7.20 -11.22
C MET A 86 -2.24 -7.89 -10.48
N GLN A 87 -3.46 -7.39 -10.68
CA GLN A 87 -4.68 -8.11 -10.31
C GLN A 87 -5.10 -9.01 -11.46
N MET A 88 -5.35 -10.28 -11.15
CA MET A 88 -5.85 -11.26 -12.11
C MET A 88 -7.37 -11.13 -12.29
N PRO A 89 -7.93 -11.65 -13.39
CA PRO A 89 -9.37 -11.62 -13.64
C PRO A 89 -10.22 -12.32 -12.56
N ASP A 90 -9.64 -13.27 -11.83
CA ASP A 90 -10.28 -13.97 -10.72
C ASP A 90 -10.22 -13.17 -9.39
N GLY A 91 -9.68 -11.94 -9.42
CA GLY A 91 -9.53 -11.08 -8.25
C GLY A 91 -8.27 -11.32 -7.43
N THR A 92 -7.52 -12.39 -7.69
CA THR A 92 -6.24 -12.64 -7.00
C THR A 92 -5.14 -11.69 -7.48
N TRP A 93 -4.07 -11.61 -6.71
CA TRP A 93 -2.94 -10.74 -7.00
C TRP A 93 -1.68 -11.53 -7.29
N ARG A 94 -0.90 -11.03 -8.22
CA ARG A 94 0.43 -11.51 -8.51
C ARG A 94 1.41 -10.35 -8.43
N CYS A 95 2.57 -10.62 -7.81
CA CYS A 95 3.68 -9.70 -7.82
C CYS A 95 4.88 -10.41 -8.44
N VAL A 96 5.37 -9.90 -9.55
CA VAL A 96 6.62 -10.37 -10.16
C VAL A 96 7.72 -9.39 -9.84
N PHE A 97 8.93 -9.91 -9.60
CA PHE A 97 10.08 -9.07 -9.32
C PHE A 97 11.39 -9.78 -9.73
N GLN A 98 12.38 -8.97 -10.01
CA GLN A 98 13.75 -9.44 -10.23
C GLN A 98 14.36 -9.90 -8.92
N VAL A 99 15.03 -11.04 -8.94
CA VAL A 99 15.75 -11.59 -7.80
C VAL A 99 17.25 -11.40 -8.00
N ASN A 100 17.91 -10.84 -6.99
CA ASN A 100 19.34 -10.54 -6.98
C ASN A 100 19.82 -9.76 -8.24
N ASP A 101 21.12 -9.59 -8.40
CA ASP A 101 21.67 -8.71 -9.45
C ASP A 101 21.73 -9.38 -10.82
N TYR A 102 22.04 -10.68 -10.85
CA TYR A 102 22.31 -11.43 -12.08
C TYR A 102 21.73 -12.84 -12.00
N ALA A 103 20.41 -12.93 -12.07
CA ALA A 103 19.73 -14.20 -12.11
C ALA A 103 18.90 -14.31 -13.40
N ASN A 104 18.89 -15.48 -14.04
CA ASN A 104 17.96 -15.77 -15.13
C ASN A 104 16.58 -16.19 -14.62
N GLN A 105 16.41 -16.28 -13.31
CA GLN A 105 15.12 -16.42 -12.64
C GLN A 105 14.54 -15.07 -12.28
N PHE A 106 13.23 -15.04 -12.15
CA PHE A 106 12.47 -14.01 -11.50
C PHE A 106 11.52 -14.63 -10.47
N ALA A 107 11.04 -13.87 -9.52
CA ALA A 107 10.08 -14.38 -8.56
C ALA A 107 8.65 -14.02 -8.96
N VAL A 108 7.72 -14.92 -8.63
CA VAL A 108 6.28 -14.68 -8.67
C VAL A 108 5.71 -14.98 -7.29
N ALA A 109 5.14 -13.98 -6.65
CA ALA A 109 4.42 -14.11 -5.40
C ALA A 109 2.91 -13.98 -5.63
N TYR A 110 2.13 -14.68 -4.83
CA TYR A 110 0.67 -14.80 -4.97
C TYR A 110 -0.04 -14.35 -3.71
N SER A 111 -1.13 -13.60 -3.85
CA SER A 111 -1.97 -13.19 -2.74
C SER A 111 -3.43 -13.08 -3.13
N GLU A 112 -4.33 -13.31 -2.18
CA GLU A 112 -5.77 -13.10 -2.32
C GLU A 112 -6.20 -11.73 -1.74
N ASP A 113 -5.41 -11.16 -0.82
CA ASP A 113 -5.78 -10.00 -0.01
C ASP A 113 -4.72 -8.91 0.08
N LEU A 114 -3.58 -9.04 -0.64
CA LEU A 114 -2.40 -8.17 -0.58
C LEU A 114 -1.66 -8.17 0.77
N VAL A 115 -2.15 -8.90 1.75
CA VAL A 115 -1.58 -8.97 3.10
C VAL A 115 -0.85 -10.29 3.30
N LYS A 116 -1.50 -11.40 2.95
CA LYS A 116 -0.94 -12.75 3.06
C LYS A 116 -0.44 -13.19 1.69
N TRP A 117 0.84 -13.50 1.64
CA TRP A 117 1.50 -13.95 0.42
C TRP A 117 1.90 -15.41 0.55
N ARG A 118 1.64 -16.19 -0.50
CA ARG A 118 2.06 -17.58 -0.59
C ARG A 118 3.57 -17.67 -0.84
N PRO A 119 4.21 -18.83 -0.62
CA PRO A 119 5.58 -19.06 -1.05
C PRO A 119 5.80 -18.63 -2.50
N GLN A 120 6.98 -18.12 -2.79
CA GLN A 120 7.35 -17.62 -4.10
C GLN A 120 7.73 -18.75 -5.04
N ASP A 121 7.33 -18.63 -6.30
CA ASP A 121 7.85 -19.46 -7.39
C ASP A 121 8.99 -18.73 -8.09
N TYR A 122 9.93 -19.50 -8.68
CA TYR A 122 11.10 -18.98 -9.36
C TYR A 122 11.22 -19.50 -10.78
N PRO A 123 10.35 -19.07 -11.70
CA PRO A 123 10.50 -19.38 -13.12
C PRO A 123 11.86 -18.87 -13.61
N TYR A 124 12.41 -19.55 -14.63
CA TYR A 124 13.64 -19.12 -15.26
C TYR A 124 13.42 -18.82 -16.75
N MET A 125 14.23 -17.93 -17.27
CA MET A 125 14.25 -17.59 -18.69
C MET A 125 15.32 -18.42 -19.39
N GLU A 126 14.89 -19.34 -20.24
CA GLU A 126 15.80 -20.16 -21.02
C GLU A 126 16.54 -19.30 -22.07
N GLY A 127 17.83 -19.52 -22.21
CA GLY A 127 18.66 -18.81 -23.18
C GLY A 127 19.06 -17.39 -22.80
N VAL A 128 18.68 -16.92 -21.60
CA VAL A 128 19.08 -15.60 -21.06
C VAL A 128 19.89 -15.74 -19.78
N ASN A 129 20.87 -14.86 -19.61
CA ASN A 129 21.74 -14.88 -18.44
C ASN A 129 21.19 -14.07 -17.26
N SER A 130 20.25 -13.16 -17.52
CA SER A 130 19.68 -12.31 -16.49
C SER A 130 18.26 -11.85 -16.88
N CYS A 131 17.35 -11.86 -15.93
CA CYS A 131 16.01 -11.30 -16.07
C CYS A 131 15.92 -10.01 -15.27
N ILE A 132 15.78 -8.87 -15.96
CA ILE A 132 15.74 -7.55 -15.33
C ILE A 132 14.36 -6.95 -15.53
N ALA A 133 13.79 -6.42 -14.43
CA ALA A 133 12.51 -5.71 -14.42
C ALA A 133 11.36 -6.47 -15.11
N PRO A 134 11.04 -7.72 -14.69
CA PRO A 134 9.94 -8.47 -15.29
C PRO A 134 8.62 -7.73 -15.07
N VAL A 135 7.79 -7.70 -16.09
CA VAL A 135 6.44 -7.14 -16.06
C VAL A 135 5.46 -8.21 -16.51
N LEU A 136 4.45 -8.45 -15.70
CA LEU A 136 3.38 -9.38 -16.00
C LEU A 136 2.19 -8.62 -16.58
N SER A 137 1.62 -9.14 -17.66
CA SER A 137 0.37 -8.65 -18.22
C SER A 137 -0.54 -9.81 -18.62
N TYR A 138 -1.85 -9.59 -18.49
CA TYR A 138 -2.86 -10.56 -18.90
C TYR A 138 -3.46 -10.18 -20.25
N ALA A 139 -3.32 -11.06 -21.23
CA ALA A 139 -3.88 -10.85 -22.55
C ALA A 139 -5.14 -11.71 -22.72
N LYS A 140 -6.32 -11.10 -22.55
CA LYS A 140 -7.61 -11.79 -22.62
C LYS A 140 -7.85 -12.48 -23.95
N THR A 141 -7.39 -11.90 -25.06
CA THR A 141 -7.59 -12.41 -26.43
C THR A 141 -6.87 -13.74 -26.68
N LEU A 142 -5.76 -13.97 -25.96
CA LEU A 142 -4.96 -15.20 -26.11
C LEU A 142 -5.17 -16.18 -24.96
N GLU A 143 -6.01 -15.80 -23.96
CA GLU A 143 -6.14 -16.52 -22.69
C GLU A 143 -4.79 -16.87 -22.04
N GLN A 144 -3.81 -16.02 -22.30
CA GLN A 144 -2.43 -16.18 -21.86
C GLN A 144 -1.98 -15.00 -21.02
N VAL A 145 -1.09 -15.28 -20.12
CA VAL A 145 -0.32 -14.26 -19.41
C VAL A 145 0.97 -14.06 -20.17
N LEU A 146 1.22 -12.85 -20.61
CA LEU A 146 2.44 -12.47 -21.31
C LEU A 146 3.45 -11.91 -20.30
N LEU A 147 4.66 -12.36 -20.35
CA LEU A 147 5.80 -11.89 -19.58
C LEU A 147 6.66 -10.92 -20.40
#